data_ac786fb303cca22d2ecb01f73f694a96
#
_entry.id   ac786fb303cca22d2ecb01f73f694a96
#
_cell.length_a   1.000
_cell.length_b   1.000
_cell.length_c   1.000
_cell.angle_alpha   90.00
_cell.angle_beta   90.00
_cell.angle_gamma   90.00
#
_symmetry.space_group_name_H-M   'P 1'
#
loop_
_entity.id
_entity.type
_entity.pdbx_description
1 polymer ?
#
loop_
_entity_poly.entity_id
_entity_poly.type
_entity_poly.pdbx_seq_one_letter_code
_entity_poly.pdbx_strand_id
1 'polypeptide(L)'
;MATTILTGDTIGATVKDNDIVLVDFWATWCPPCRMFGPIFESASEKHGGIVFGKVDTDAEQDLAAELQITSIPTLMAFRDGILVYNQPGALPAPALEQVIDAVKGLDMDEVRKQISERETAKA
;
A
#
# COMPACT_ATOMS: atom_id res chain seq x y z
N MET A 1 -18.53 -3.20 0.73
CA MET A 1 -17.22 -2.91 0.17
C MET A 1 -16.34 -2.33 1.24
N ALA A 2 -15.18 -2.92 1.46
CA ALA A 2 -14.33 -2.52 2.58
C ALA A 2 -13.10 -1.68 2.15
N THR A 3 -12.99 -1.31 0.88
CA THR A 3 -11.94 -0.40 0.42
C THR A 3 -12.34 1.06 0.65
N THR A 4 -11.34 1.90 0.84
CA THR A 4 -11.50 3.34 1.08
C THR A 4 -10.76 4.12 0.01
N ILE A 5 -11.39 5.14 -0.56
CA ILE A 5 -10.71 6.03 -1.50
C ILE A 5 -9.79 6.97 -0.72
N LEU A 6 -8.52 6.98 -1.10
CA LEU A 6 -7.51 7.87 -0.52
C LEU A 6 -7.07 8.91 -1.55
N THR A 7 -6.75 10.09 -1.04
CA THR A 7 -6.30 11.24 -1.84
C THR A 7 -5.00 11.78 -1.27
N GLY A 8 -4.38 12.73 -1.96
CA GLY A 8 -3.21 13.43 -1.43
C GLY A 8 -3.47 14.08 -0.08
N ASP A 9 -4.72 14.52 0.16
CA ASP A 9 -5.09 15.17 1.42
C ASP A 9 -5.34 14.18 2.57
N THR A 10 -5.69 12.93 2.28
CA THR A 10 -6.13 11.97 3.30
C THR A 10 -5.15 10.85 3.57
N ILE A 11 -4.24 10.54 2.62
CA ILE A 11 -3.37 9.37 2.74
C ILE A 11 -2.42 9.47 3.94
N GLY A 12 -1.87 10.66 4.20
CA GLY A 12 -0.92 10.84 5.30
C GLY A 12 -1.51 10.51 6.66
N ALA A 13 -2.69 11.06 6.96
CA ALA A 13 -3.39 10.80 8.21
C ALA A 13 -3.82 9.34 8.32
N THR A 14 -4.28 8.75 7.22
CA THR A 14 -4.70 7.35 7.19
C THR A 14 -3.54 6.42 7.56
N VAL A 15 -2.38 6.64 6.95
CA VAL A 15 -1.17 5.86 7.22
C VAL A 15 -0.71 6.03 8.66
N LYS A 16 -0.76 7.27 9.18
CA LYS A 16 -0.34 7.58 10.54
C LYS A 16 -1.25 6.96 11.60
N ASP A 17 -2.56 6.97 11.35
CA ASP A 17 -3.57 6.64 12.37
C ASP A 17 -3.94 5.16 12.41
N ASN A 18 -3.38 4.35 11.53
CA ASN A 18 -3.70 2.92 11.42
C ASN A 18 -2.44 2.06 11.43
N ASP A 19 -2.49 0.91 12.08
CA ASP A 19 -1.35 0.00 12.22
C ASP A 19 -0.90 -0.55 10.87
N ILE A 20 -1.84 -0.98 10.04
CA ILE A 20 -1.54 -1.55 8.73
C ILE A 20 -2.44 -0.91 7.68
N VAL A 21 -1.83 -0.39 6.62
CA VAL A 21 -2.53 0.19 5.48
C VAL A 21 -1.94 -0.39 4.20
N LEU A 22 -2.79 -0.97 3.37
CA LEU A 22 -2.42 -1.36 2.01
C LEU A 22 -3.03 -0.35 1.04
N VAL A 23 -2.29 0.01 0.01
CA VAL A 23 -2.75 0.99 -0.99
C VAL A 23 -2.56 0.44 -2.39
N ASP A 24 -3.65 0.41 -3.15
CA ASP A 24 -3.69 0.07 -4.58
C ASP A 24 -3.69 1.36 -5.40
N PHE A 25 -2.59 1.64 -6.10
CA PHE A 25 -2.50 2.76 -7.06
C PHE A 25 -2.92 2.25 -8.42
N TRP A 26 -3.97 2.85 -8.97
CA TRP A 26 -4.66 2.33 -10.16
C TRP A 26 -5.12 3.44 -11.10
N ALA A 27 -5.61 3.07 -12.27
CA ALA A 27 -6.30 3.97 -13.19
C ALA A 27 -7.39 3.21 -13.95
N THR A 28 -8.39 3.94 -14.42
CA THR A 28 -9.56 3.34 -15.09
C THR A 28 -9.22 2.66 -16.41
N TRP A 29 -8.19 3.16 -17.11
CA TRP A 29 -7.77 2.66 -18.43
C TRP A 29 -6.81 1.47 -18.39
N CYS A 30 -6.43 1.03 -17.21
CA CYS A 30 -5.36 0.06 -17.00
C CYS A 30 -5.94 -1.36 -16.88
N PRO A 31 -5.71 -2.26 -17.87
CA PRO A 31 -6.26 -3.62 -17.80
C PRO A 31 -5.79 -4.44 -16.59
N PRO A 32 -4.48 -4.44 -16.23
CA PRO A 32 -4.07 -5.16 -15.02
C PRO A 32 -4.72 -4.62 -13.74
N CYS A 33 -5.02 -3.33 -13.68
CA CYS A 33 -5.73 -2.73 -12.55
C CYS A 33 -7.14 -3.30 -12.41
N ARG A 34 -7.81 -3.55 -13.53
CA ARG A 34 -9.15 -4.15 -13.55
C ARG A 34 -9.14 -5.59 -13.06
N MET A 35 -8.05 -6.30 -13.28
CA MET A 35 -7.86 -7.65 -12.73
C MET A 35 -7.59 -7.63 -11.25
N PHE A 36 -6.73 -6.73 -10.80
CA PHE A 36 -6.31 -6.64 -9.40
C PHE A 36 -7.38 -6.03 -8.50
N GLY A 37 -8.17 -5.09 -9.01
CA GLY A 37 -9.20 -4.39 -8.21
C GLY A 37 -10.12 -5.33 -7.44
N PRO A 38 -10.77 -6.32 -8.11
CA PRO A 38 -11.63 -7.26 -7.40
C PRO A 38 -10.90 -8.15 -6.39
N ILE A 39 -9.65 -8.50 -6.67
CA ILE A 39 -8.80 -9.28 -5.75
C ILE A 39 -8.53 -8.48 -4.48
N PHE A 40 -8.17 -7.22 -4.64
CA PHE A 40 -7.90 -6.30 -3.54
C PHE A 40 -9.16 -6.06 -2.71
N GLU A 41 -10.29 -5.81 -3.36
CA GLU A 41 -11.60 -5.63 -2.72
C GLU A 41 -12.00 -6.86 -1.90
N SER A 42 -11.86 -8.05 -2.49
CA SER A 42 -12.18 -9.30 -1.82
C SER A 42 -11.30 -9.52 -0.57
N ALA A 43 -10.01 -9.22 -0.67
CA ALA A 43 -9.11 -9.30 0.48
C ALA A 43 -9.52 -8.32 1.58
N SER A 44 -9.98 -7.13 1.22
CA SER A 44 -10.40 -6.12 2.20
C SER A 44 -11.55 -6.61 3.09
N GLU A 45 -12.42 -7.45 2.55
CA GLU A 45 -13.55 -7.99 3.29
C GLU A 45 -13.13 -9.07 4.30
N LYS A 46 -11.96 -9.68 4.10
CA LYS A 46 -11.44 -10.73 4.98
C LYS A 46 -10.55 -10.22 6.11
N HIS A 47 -10.09 -8.98 6.03
CA HIS A 47 -9.09 -8.42 6.95
C HIS A 47 -9.58 -7.12 7.55
N GLY A 48 -10.55 -7.21 8.46
CA GLY A 48 -11.22 -6.03 9.03
C GLY A 48 -10.32 -5.12 9.87
N GLY A 49 -9.15 -5.59 10.31
CA GLY A 49 -8.19 -4.78 11.07
C GLY A 49 -7.19 -4.01 10.20
N ILE A 50 -7.29 -4.13 8.89
CA ILE A 50 -6.37 -3.49 7.93
C ILE A 50 -7.17 -2.49 7.10
N VAL A 51 -6.58 -1.31 6.86
CA VAL A 51 -7.16 -0.35 5.92
C VAL A 51 -6.69 -0.71 4.50
N PHE A 52 -7.65 -0.90 3.60
CA PHE A 52 -7.38 -1.13 2.18
C PHE A 52 -7.77 0.13 1.42
N GLY A 53 -6.77 0.93 1.04
CA GLY A 53 -6.97 2.20 0.36
C GLY A 53 -6.77 2.07 -1.15
N LYS A 54 -7.48 2.91 -1.90
CA LYS A 54 -7.34 2.99 -3.35
C LYS A 54 -7.03 4.43 -3.76
N VAL A 55 -6.00 4.61 -4.57
CA VAL A 55 -5.62 5.91 -5.12
C VAL A 55 -5.74 5.86 -6.64
N ASP A 56 -6.62 6.70 -7.18
CA ASP A 56 -6.74 6.92 -8.62
C ASP A 56 -5.61 7.85 -9.06
N THR A 57 -4.65 7.32 -9.81
CA THR A 57 -3.46 8.08 -10.19
C THR A 57 -3.76 9.19 -11.20
N ASP A 58 -4.87 9.11 -11.93
CA ASP A 58 -5.27 10.19 -12.84
C ASP A 58 -5.87 11.37 -12.05
N ALA A 59 -6.59 11.09 -10.97
CA ALA A 59 -7.15 12.11 -10.10
C ALA A 59 -6.09 12.70 -9.15
N GLU A 60 -5.11 11.88 -8.73
CA GLU A 60 -4.09 12.25 -7.74
C GLU A 60 -2.70 12.27 -8.37
N GLN A 61 -2.53 13.07 -9.42
CA GLN A 61 -1.28 13.10 -10.18
C GLN A 61 -0.09 13.58 -9.36
N ASP A 62 -0.30 14.57 -8.49
CA ASP A 62 0.77 15.10 -7.64
C ASP A 62 1.23 14.05 -6.63
N LEU A 63 0.29 13.33 -6.02
CA LEU A 63 0.61 12.25 -5.09
C LEU A 63 1.38 11.13 -5.78
N ALA A 64 0.92 10.72 -6.96
CA ALA A 64 1.60 9.67 -7.74
C ALA A 64 3.03 10.07 -8.07
N ALA A 65 3.25 11.34 -8.45
CA ALA A 65 4.58 11.85 -8.73
C ALA A 65 5.46 11.87 -7.48
N GLU A 66 4.94 12.34 -6.35
CA GLU A 66 5.67 12.36 -5.08
C GLU A 66 6.12 10.97 -4.66
N LEU A 67 5.26 9.98 -4.82
CA LEU A 67 5.54 8.59 -4.45
C LEU A 67 6.26 7.82 -5.54
N GLN A 68 6.61 8.48 -6.64
CA GLN A 68 7.36 7.90 -7.76
C GLN A 68 6.65 6.66 -8.34
N ILE A 69 5.33 6.76 -8.49
CA ILE A 69 4.54 5.71 -9.12
C ILE A 69 4.73 5.81 -10.64
N THR A 70 5.47 4.87 -11.21
CA THR A 70 5.78 4.84 -12.65
C THR A 70 5.06 3.74 -13.40
N SER A 71 4.52 2.75 -12.68
CA SER A 71 3.78 1.63 -13.25
C SER A 71 2.54 1.37 -12.41
N ILE A 72 1.44 0.97 -13.04
CA ILE A 72 0.21 0.62 -12.35
C ILE A 72 -0.31 -0.74 -12.82
N PRO A 73 -0.96 -1.51 -11.92
CA PRO A 73 -1.15 -1.18 -10.53
C PRO A 73 0.16 -1.25 -9.75
N THR A 74 0.28 -0.45 -8.70
CA THR A 74 1.35 -0.57 -7.72
C THR A 74 0.72 -0.79 -6.37
N LEU A 75 1.22 -1.77 -5.62
CA LEU A 75 0.78 -2.04 -4.26
C LEU A 75 1.83 -1.53 -3.28
N MET A 76 1.40 -0.68 -2.35
CA MET A 76 2.20 -0.29 -1.20
C MET A 76 1.57 -0.83 0.06
N ALA A 77 2.40 -1.21 1.03
CA ALA A 77 1.95 -1.55 2.37
C ALA A 77 2.72 -0.73 3.39
N PHE A 78 1.99 -0.18 4.35
CA PHE A 78 2.54 0.59 5.48
C PHE A 78 2.25 -0.15 6.77
N ARG A 79 3.24 -0.21 7.65
CA ARG A 79 3.07 -0.74 9.00
C ARG A 79 3.61 0.26 10.01
N ASP A 80 2.79 0.65 10.99
CA ASP A 80 3.16 1.64 12.00
C ASP A 80 3.65 2.96 11.38
N GLY A 81 3.05 3.38 10.26
CA GLY A 81 3.42 4.58 9.52
C GLY A 81 4.64 4.44 8.62
N ILE A 82 5.22 3.26 8.51
CA ILE A 82 6.44 3.00 7.74
C ILE A 82 6.10 2.21 6.48
N LEU A 83 6.61 2.66 5.32
CA LEU A 83 6.48 1.92 4.07
C LEU A 83 7.33 0.65 4.13
N VAL A 84 6.69 -0.52 4.11
CA VAL A 84 7.37 -1.81 4.25
C VAL A 84 7.31 -2.67 3.00
N TYR A 85 6.46 -2.30 2.03
CA TYR A 85 6.32 -3.03 0.77
C TYR A 85 5.92 -2.06 -0.34
N ASN A 86 6.56 -2.18 -1.50
CA ASN A 86 6.29 -1.32 -2.65
C ASN A 86 6.67 -2.07 -3.92
N GLN A 87 5.69 -2.61 -4.63
CA GLN A 87 5.96 -3.37 -5.87
C GLN A 87 4.90 -3.07 -6.92
N PRO A 88 5.32 -2.89 -8.20
CA PRO A 88 4.40 -2.81 -9.31
C PRO A 88 3.87 -4.18 -9.71
N GLY A 89 2.72 -4.22 -10.34
CA GLY A 89 2.13 -5.40 -10.93
C GLY A 89 0.93 -5.94 -10.18
N ALA A 90 0.02 -6.57 -10.92
CA ALA A 90 -1.16 -7.21 -10.36
C ALA A 90 -0.74 -8.53 -9.70
N LEU A 91 -1.20 -8.75 -8.47
CA LEU A 91 -0.95 -9.99 -7.75
C LEU A 91 -2.17 -10.90 -7.81
N PRO A 92 -2.00 -12.22 -8.00
CA PRO A 92 -3.10 -13.15 -7.76
C PRO A 92 -3.42 -13.21 -6.26
N ALA A 93 -4.64 -13.64 -5.95
CA ALA A 93 -5.14 -13.62 -4.57
C ALA A 93 -4.19 -14.31 -3.56
N PRO A 94 -3.63 -15.51 -3.84
CA PRO A 94 -2.71 -16.13 -2.89
C PRO A 94 -1.44 -15.31 -2.64
N ALA A 95 -0.92 -14.65 -3.66
CA ALA A 95 0.26 -13.81 -3.51
C ALA A 95 -0.04 -12.57 -2.66
N LEU A 96 -1.22 -11.95 -2.84
CA LEU A 96 -1.65 -10.84 -2.01
C LEU A 96 -1.77 -11.27 -0.54
N GLU A 97 -2.35 -12.45 -0.27
CA GLU A 97 -2.45 -12.97 1.10
C GLU A 97 -1.07 -13.19 1.73
N GLN A 98 -0.10 -13.64 0.95
CA GLN A 98 1.28 -13.79 1.42
C GLN A 98 1.90 -12.45 1.82
N VAL A 99 1.66 -11.40 1.04
CA VAL A 99 2.11 -10.04 1.38
C VAL A 99 1.46 -9.58 2.68
N ILE A 100 0.15 -9.78 2.82
CA ILE A 100 -0.59 -9.39 4.03
C ILE A 100 -0.01 -10.12 5.26
N ASP A 101 0.20 -11.44 5.16
CA ASP A 101 0.76 -12.22 6.25
C ASP A 101 2.17 -11.77 6.61
N ALA A 102 3.00 -11.46 5.62
CA ALA A 102 4.35 -10.96 5.85
C ALA A 102 4.34 -9.61 6.56
N VAL A 103 3.46 -8.70 6.16
CA VAL A 103 3.33 -7.38 6.80
C VAL A 103 2.87 -7.52 8.25
N LYS A 104 1.90 -8.39 8.50
CA LYS A 104 1.42 -8.66 9.88
C LYS A 104 2.51 -9.25 10.77
N GLY A 105 3.38 -10.08 10.20
CA GLY A 105 4.42 -10.80 10.92
C GLY A 105 5.72 -10.04 11.12
N LEU A 106 5.83 -8.81 10.62
CA LEU A 106 7.06 -8.03 10.74
C LEU A 106 7.39 -7.70 12.19
N ASP A 107 8.68 -7.82 12.53
CA ASP A 107 9.23 -7.29 13.78
C ASP A 107 9.53 -5.82 13.56
N MET A 108 8.67 -4.94 14.05
CA MET A 108 8.78 -3.50 13.80
C MET A 108 9.92 -2.85 14.57
N ASP A 109 10.35 -3.44 15.69
CA ASP A 109 11.55 -2.96 16.37
C ASP A 109 12.77 -3.17 15.50
N GLU A 110 12.88 -4.32 14.84
CA GLU A 110 13.97 -4.60 13.92
C GLU A 110 13.89 -3.69 12.67
N VAL A 111 12.69 -3.45 12.14
CA VAL A 111 12.51 -2.54 11.00
C VAL A 111 12.99 -1.13 11.37
N ARG A 112 12.59 -0.62 12.53
CA ARG A 112 13.00 0.71 12.99
C ARG A 112 14.51 0.79 13.21
N LYS A 113 15.10 -0.28 13.73
CA LYS A 113 16.56 -0.38 13.92
C LYS A 113 17.29 -0.29 12.58
N GLN A 114 16.86 -1.03 11.58
CA GLN A 114 17.46 -1.00 10.24
C GLN A 114 17.36 0.38 9.60
N ILE A 115 16.24 1.08 9.76
CA ILE A 115 16.05 2.44 9.26
C ILE A 115 17.03 3.37 9.94
N SER A 116 17.14 3.30 11.27
CA SER A 116 18.07 4.12 12.05
C SER A 116 19.53 3.90 11.63
N GLU A 117 19.92 2.65 11.39
CA GLU A 117 21.26 2.32 10.92
C GLU A 117 21.54 2.89 9.52
N ARG A 118 20.57 2.86 8.63
CA ARG A 118 20.72 3.46 7.29
C ARG A 118 20.88 4.97 7.38
N GLU A 119 20.11 5.64 8.22
CA GLU A 119 20.21 7.09 8.42
C GLU A 119 21.58 7.46 9.00
N THR A 120 22.07 6.70 9.96
CA THR A 120 23.40 6.88 10.53
C THR A 120 24.49 6.69 9.48
N ALA A 121 24.36 5.68 8.62
CA ALA A 121 25.33 5.41 7.56
C ALA A 121 25.37 6.50 6.48
N LYS A 122 24.27 7.23 6.29
CA LYS A 122 24.20 8.35 5.34
C LYS A 122 24.73 9.66 5.88
N ALA A 123 24.84 9.75 7.18
CA ALA A 123 25.36 10.97 7.86
C ALA A 123 26.91 11.11 7.74
#